data_321a1d00953cd34a31b4fe16f128d0d1
#
_entry.id   321a1d00953cd34a31b4fe16f128d0d1
#
_cell.length_a   1.000
_cell.length_b   1.000
_cell.length_c   1.000
_cell.angle_alpha   90.00
_cell.angle_beta   90.00
_cell.angle_gamma   90.00
#
_symmetry.space_group_name_H-M   'P 1'
#
loop_
_entity.id
_entity.type
_entity.pdbx_description
1 polymer ?
#
loop_
_entity_poly.entity_id
_entity_poly.type
_entity_poly.pdbx_seq_one_letter_code
_entity_poly.pdbx_strand_id
1 'polypeptide(L)'
;MIAVDTSALMAIVLDEPEADRCEHVLLNAPDLVISAVTLSEALVVAGRRGAAEEMTLLLDGLAPQIIPVSEAIARRVAEAYALWGKGRHPARLNWGDCFSYVTARDQGCALLYVGDDFSRTDLVAA
;
A
#
# COMPACT_ATOMS: atom_id res chain seq x y z
N MET A 1 -11.28 3.86 -8.34
CA MET A 1 -9.90 4.08 -7.86
C MET A 1 -9.60 3.20 -6.66
N ILE A 2 -8.44 2.61 -6.63
CA ILE A 2 -7.96 1.76 -5.53
C ILE A 2 -6.56 2.22 -5.16
N ALA A 3 -6.29 2.38 -3.86
CA ALA A 3 -4.94 2.59 -3.34
C ALA A 3 -4.28 1.22 -3.11
N VAL A 4 -2.97 1.15 -3.28
CA VAL A 4 -2.23 -0.12 -3.22
C VAL A 4 -1.16 -0.05 -2.14
N ASP A 5 -1.14 -1.07 -1.27
CA ASP A 5 -0.09 -1.24 -0.26
C ASP A 5 1.03 -2.16 -0.78
N THR A 6 2.22 -2.01 -0.22
CA THR A 6 3.37 -2.88 -0.51
C THR A 6 3.03 -4.36 -0.37
N SER A 7 2.23 -4.73 0.64
CA SER A 7 1.88 -6.13 0.91
C SER A 7 1.17 -6.81 -0.26
N ALA A 8 0.31 -6.09 -0.97
CA ALA A 8 -0.39 -6.63 -2.13
C ALA A 8 0.56 -6.84 -3.32
N LEU A 9 1.44 -5.89 -3.57
CA LEU A 9 2.44 -5.99 -4.63
C LEU A 9 3.43 -7.13 -4.37
N MET A 10 3.87 -7.27 -3.12
CA MET A 10 4.77 -8.36 -2.72
C MET A 10 4.10 -9.73 -2.85
N ALA A 11 2.81 -9.82 -2.50
CA ALA A 11 2.07 -11.08 -2.66
C ALA A 11 2.08 -11.55 -4.12
N ILE A 12 1.95 -10.63 -5.05
CA ILE A 12 1.95 -10.95 -6.49
C ILE A 12 3.36 -11.40 -6.94
N VAL A 13 4.39 -10.61 -6.67
CA VAL A 13 5.74 -10.91 -7.19
C VAL A 13 6.35 -12.15 -6.53
N LEU A 14 5.95 -12.50 -5.31
CA LEU A 14 6.43 -13.70 -4.61
C LEU A 14 5.47 -14.89 -4.74
N ASP A 15 4.40 -14.75 -5.51
CA ASP A 15 3.40 -15.80 -5.71
C ASP A 15 2.86 -16.35 -4.38
N GLU A 16 2.52 -15.44 -3.46
CA GLU A 16 1.92 -15.79 -2.17
C GLU A 16 0.46 -16.21 -2.33
N PRO A 17 -0.17 -16.84 -1.31
CA PRO A 17 -1.56 -17.34 -1.43
C PRO A 17 -2.58 -16.30 -1.88
N GLU A 18 -2.38 -15.02 -1.56
CA GLU A 18 -3.27 -13.93 -1.93
C GLU A 18 -2.98 -13.31 -3.32
N ALA A 19 -1.97 -13.83 -4.04
CA ALA A 19 -1.52 -13.26 -5.32
C ALA A 19 -2.65 -13.14 -6.34
N ASP A 20 -3.40 -14.21 -6.54
CA ASP A 20 -4.47 -14.24 -7.56
C ASP A 20 -5.58 -13.23 -7.23
N ARG A 21 -5.96 -13.14 -5.97
CA ARG A 21 -6.96 -12.16 -5.52
C ARG A 21 -6.47 -10.73 -5.76
N CYS A 22 -5.24 -10.43 -5.36
CA CYS A 22 -4.66 -9.11 -5.55
C CYS A 22 -4.54 -8.74 -7.03
N GLU A 23 -4.06 -9.67 -7.83
CA GLU A 23 -3.94 -9.46 -9.28
C GLU A 23 -5.31 -9.19 -9.92
N HIS A 24 -6.30 -9.98 -9.57
CA HIS A 24 -7.66 -9.80 -10.08
C HIS A 24 -8.21 -8.40 -9.74
N VAL A 25 -8.02 -7.94 -8.50
CA VAL A 25 -8.48 -6.61 -8.08
C VAL A 25 -7.76 -5.52 -8.87
N LEU A 26 -6.44 -5.62 -9.03
CA LEU A 26 -5.64 -4.61 -9.74
C LEU A 26 -6.00 -4.54 -11.23
N LEU A 27 -6.20 -5.68 -11.88
CA LEU A 27 -6.53 -5.72 -13.30
C LEU A 27 -7.93 -5.18 -13.61
N ASN A 28 -8.84 -5.23 -12.65
CA ASN A 28 -10.22 -4.76 -12.83
C ASN A 28 -10.43 -3.34 -12.27
N ALA A 29 -9.45 -2.73 -11.65
CA ALA A 29 -9.56 -1.37 -11.15
C ALA A 29 -9.40 -0.36 -12.30
N PRO A 30 -10.30 0.64 -12.41
CA PRO A 30 -10.16 1.65 -13.47
C PRO A 30 -8.95 2.55 -13.26
N ASP A 31 -8.63 2.86 -12.00
CA ASP A 31 -7.51 3.72 -11.63
C ASP A 31 -6.82 3.18 -10.38
N LEU A 32 -5.51 3.28 -10.36
CA LEU A 32 -4.69 2.89 -9.21
C LEU A 32 -3.92 4.10 -8.70
N VAL A 33 -3.75 4.17 -7.39
CA VAL A 33 -2.98 5.22 -6.74
C VAL A 33 -2.05 4.60 -5.69
N ILE A 34 -0.85 5.16 -5.57
CA ILE A 34 0.15 4.69 -4.62
C ILE A 34 0.94 5.87 -4.05
N SER A 35 1.26 5.83 -2.76
CA SER A 35 2.19 6.79 -2.18
C SER A 35 3.60 6.60 -2.75
N ALA A 36 4.34 7.69 -2.95
CA ALA A 36 5.74 7.62 -3.33
C ALA A 36 6.58 6.82 -2.32
N VAL A 37 6.23 6.87 -1.03
CA VAL A 37 6.90 6.08 0.01
C VAL A 37 6.58 4.59 -0.14
N THR A 38 5.33 4.25 -0.38
CA THR A 38 4.92 2.85 -0.62
C THR A 38 5.60 2.29 -1.86
N LEU A 39 5.70 3.07 -2.92
CA LEU A 39 6.44 2.70 -4.13
C LEU A 39 7.91 2.39 -3.80
N SER A 40 8.57 3.28 -3.06
CA SER A 40 9.95 3.09 -2.64
C SER A 40 10.11 1.82 -1.78
N GLU A 41 9.20 1.62 -0.84
CA GLU A 41 9.21 0.41 0.01
C GLU A 41 9.08 -0.86 -0.82
N ALA A 42 8.16 -0.90 -1.76
CA ALA A 42 7.97 -2.06 -2.63
C ALA A 42 9.25 -2.41 -3.40
N LEU A 43 9.92 -1.39 -3.97
CA LEU A 43 11.16 -1.59 -4.70
C LEU A 43 12.30 -2.08 -3.80
N VAL A 44 12.43 -1.51 -2.60
CA VAL A 44 13.47 -1.90 -1.63
C VAL A 44 13.23 -3.34 -1.15
N VAL A 45 12.01 -3.65 -0.73
CA VAL A 45 11.67 -4.99 -0.20
C VAL A 45 11.81 -6.05 -1.28
N ALA A 46 11.33 -5.79 -2.49
CA ALA A 46 11.49 -6.71 -3.62
C ALA A 46 12.97 -6.95 -3.93
N GLY A 47 13.80 -5.90 -3.92
CA GLY A 47 15.24 -6.02 -4.12
C GLY A 47 15.89 -6.94 -3.08
N ARG A 48 15.50 -6.81 -1.82
CA ARG A 48 16.00 -7.65 -0.73
C ARG A 48 15.58 -9.12 -0.86
N ARG A 49 14.47 -9.38 -1.53
CA ARG A 49 13.92 -10.73 -1.73
C ARG A 49 14.29 -11.32 -3.09
N GLY A 50 15.17 -10.68 -3.86
CA GLY A 50 15.58 -11.16 -5.18
C GLY A 50 14.51 -11.01 -6.26
N ALA A 51 13.53 -10.12 -6.09
CA ALA A 51 12.40 -9.92 -6.99
C ALA A 51 12.34 -8.49 -7.57
N ALA A 52 13.48 -7.80 -7.64
CA ALA A 52 13.53 -6.40 -8.09
C ALA A 52 13.01 -6.23 -9.52
N GLU A 53 13.41 -7.11 -10.44
CA GLU A 53 13.00 -7.03 -11.83
C GLU A 53 11.49 -7.27 -11.97
N GLU A 54 10.97 -8.28 -11.30
CA GLU A 54 9.54 -8.61 -11.31
C GLU A 54 8.70 -7.45 -10.76
N MET A 55 9.16 -6.80 -9.69
CA MET A 55 8.45 -5.65 -9.13
C MET A 55 8.45 -4.47 -10.10
N THR A 56 9.58 -4.19 -10.73
CA THR A 56 9.67 -3.11 -11.73
C THR A 56 8.72 -3.36 -12.89
N LEU A 57 8.69 -4.59 -13.42
CA LEU A 57 7.78 -4.95 -14.51
C LEU A 57 6.30 -4.84 -14.09
N LEU A 58 5.97 -5.27 -12.88
CA LEU A 58 4.61 -5.16 -12.36
C LEU A 58 4.18 -3.69 -12.27
N LEU A 59 5.00 -2.84 -11.67
CA LEU A 59 4.71 -1.42 -11.50
C LEU A 59 4.62 -0.69 -12.84
N ASP A 60 5.49 -1.00 -13.78
CA ASP A 60 5.45 -0.41 -15.13
C ASP A 60 4.16 -0.80 -15.87
N GLY A 61 3.73 -2.04 -15.71
CA GLY A 61 2.49 -2.51 -16.33
C GLY A 61 1.24 -1.92 -15.68
N LEU A 62 1.22 -1.76 -14.37
CA LEU A 62 0.10 -1.18 -13.64
C LEU A 62 0.02 0.34 -13.80
N ALA A 63 1.14 1.01 -13.94
CA ALA A 63 1.26 2.46 -14.10
C ALA A 63 0.37 3.26 -13.11
N PRO A 64 0.48 3.02 -11.79
CA PRO A 64 -0.35 3.73 -10.83
C PRO A 64 -0.01 5.22 -10.79
N GLN A 65 -1.00 6.03 -10.41
CA GLN A 65 -0.74 7.42 -10.09
C GLN A 65 0.07 7.49 -8.80
N ILE A 66 1.20 8.18 -8.84
CA ILE A 66 2.10 8.29 -7.69
C ILE A 66 1.82 9.60 -6.98
N ILE A 67 1.52 9.51 -5.68
CA ILE A 67 1.26 10.67 -4.82
C ILE A 67 2.55 11.07 -4.13
N PRO A 68 3.11 12.25 -4.43
CA PRO A 68 4.30 12.75 -3.75
C PRO A 68 3.99 13.10 -2.29
N VAL A 69 5.03 13.06 -1.45
CA VAL A 69 4.89 13.43 -0.03
C VAL A 69 5.07 14.94 0.12
N SER A 70 3.98 15.61 0.43
CA SER A 70 3.99 17.03 0.80
C SER A 70 4.11 17.19 2.31
N GLU A 71 4.30 18.43 2.78
CA GLU A 71 4.25 18.72 4.21
C GLU A 71 2.90 18.32 4.81
N ALA A 72 1.81 18.61 4.11
CA ALA A 72 0.46 18.26 4.58
C ALA A 72 0.31 16.74 4.75
N ILE A 73 0.77 15.96 3.79
CA ILE A 73 0.75 14.49 3.89
C ILE A 73 1.65 14.00 5.02
N ALA A 74 2.84 14.57 5.18
CA ALA A 74 3.74 14.20 6.28
C ALA A 74 3.08 14.39 7.64
N ARG A 75 2.36 15.50 7.84
CA ARG A 75 1.64 15.76 9.09
C ARG A 75 0.49 14.79 9.29
N ARG A 76 -0.24 14.45 8.25
CA ARG A 76 -1.35 13.48 8.32
C ARG A 76 -0.85 12.06 8.60
N VAL A 77 0.32 11.71 8.09
CA VAL A 77 0.97 10.43 8.42
C VAL A 77 1.30 10.37 9.91
N ALA A 78 1.81 11.46 10.48
CA ALA A 78 2.07 11.53 11.92
C ALA A 78 0.78 11.39 12.74
N GLU A 79 -0.31 12.01 12.32
CA GLU A 79 -1.63 11.88 12.95
C GLU A 79 -2.14 10.43 12.86
N ALA A 80 -2.02 9.80 11.69
CA ALA A 80 -2.43 8.40 11.49
C ALA A 80 -1.63 7.46 12.39
N TYR A 81 -0.34 7.67 12.51
CA TYR A 81 0.50 6.87 13.40
C TYR A 81 0.12 7.06 14.88
N ALA A 82 -0.19 8.29 15.30
CA ALA A 82 -0.64 8.56 16.66
C ALA A 82 -1.96 7.85 16.98
N LEU A 83 -2.84 7.67 15.98
CA LEU A 83 -4.15 7.03 16.16
C LEU A 83 -4.08 5.50 16.02
N TRP A 84 -3.41 4.98 15.00
CA TRP A 84 -3.44 3.57 14.63
C TRP A 84 -2.12 2.84 14.81
N GLY A 85 -1.07 3.53 15.17
CA GLY A 85 0.29 3.03 15.14
C GLY A 85 0.60 1.96 16.17
N LYS A 86 1.69 1.25 15.92
CA LYS A 86 2.25 0.26 16.83
C LYS A 86 2.53 0.88 18.20
N GLY A 87 2.02 0.25 19.26
CA GLY A 87 2.12 0.78 20.62
C GLY A 87 1.02 1.79 20.97
N ARG A 88 0.15 2.14 20.03
CA ARG A 88 -0.98 3.08 20.23
C ARG A 88 -2.33 2.41 20.07
N HIS A 89 -2.44 1.49 19.11
CA HIS A 89 -3.71 0.84 18.76
C HIS A 89 -3.47 -0.62 18.37
N PRO A 90 -4.46 -1.53 18.58
CA PRO A 90 -4.35 -2.93 18.16
C PRO A 90 -4.09 -3.15 16.67
N ALA A 91 -4.41 -2.18 15.80
CA ALA A 91 -4.07 -2.24 14.39
C ALA A 91 -2.56 -2.29 14.15
N ARG A 92 -1.78 -1.68 15.03
CA ARG A 92 -0.32 -1.78 15.04
C ARG A 92 0.33 -1.37 13.73
N LEU A 93 -0.19 -0.32 13.09
CA LEU A 93 0.40 0.18 11.85
C LEU A 93 1.85 0.61 12.09
N ASN A 94 2.74 0.22 11.19
CA ASN A 94 4.09 0.76 11.18
C ASN A 94 4.09 2.10 10.42
N TRP A 95 5.25 2.78 10.40
CA TRP A 95 5.37 4.06 9.73
C TRP A 95 5.02 3.97 8.23
N GLY A 96 5.53 2.95 7.53
CA GLY A 96 5.24 2.74 6.10
C GLY A 96 3.75 2.52 5.82
N ASP A 97 3.07 1.75 6.66
CA ASP A 97 1.63 1.49 6.54
C ASP A 97 0.82 2.78 6.57
N CYS A 98 1.26 3.77 7.35
CA CYS A 98 0.54 5.04 7.48
C CYS A 98 0.51 5.82 6.17
N PHE A 99 1.48 5.65 5.28
CA PHE A 99 1.44 6.27 3.95
C PHE A 99 0.37 5.64 3.06
N SER A 100 0.21 4.32 3.09
CA SER A 100 -0.88 3.64 2.41
C SER A 100 -2.24 4.06 2.98
N TYR A 101 -2.34 4.14 4.30
CA TYR A 101 -3.55 4.59 4.98
C TYR A 101 -3.95 6.01 4.55
N VAL A 102 -3.04 6.96 4.65
CA VAL A 102 -3.31 8.37 4.31
C VAL A 102 -3.67 8.50 2.82
N THR A 103 -2.97 7.78 1.95
CA THR A 103 -3.27 7.80 0.51
C THR A 103 -4.72 7.35 0.24
N ALA A 104 -5.14 6.24 0.81
CA ALA A 104 -6.51 5.76 0.63
C ALA A 104 -7.55 6.74 1.20
N ARG A 105 -7.30 7.28 2.39
CA ARG A 105 -8.20 8.26 3.03
C ARG A 105 -8.30 9.55 2.23
N ASP A 106 -7.18 10.10 1.78
CA ASP A 106 -7.17 11.35 1.03
C ASP A 106 -7.85 11.22 -0.32
N GLN A 107 -7.68 10.08 -0.97
CA GLN A 107 -8.31 9.80 -2.26
C GLN A 107 -9.76 9.34 -2.12
N GLY A 108 -10.22 9.07 -0.91
CA GLY A 108 -11.57 8.58 -0.66
C GLY A 108 -11.84 7.22 -1.31
N CYS A 109 -10.85 6.33 -1.32
CA CYS A 109 -10.94 5.04 -1.99
C CYS A 109 -10.56 3.87 -1.07
N ALA A 110 -10.86 2.65 -1.52
CA ALA A 110 -10.46 1.44 -0.83
C ALA A 110 -8.96 1.19 -0.95
N LEU A 111 -8.41 0.42 -0.01
CA LEU A 111 -7.01 0.02 0.00
C LEU A 111 -6.91 -1.48 -0.30
N LEU A 112 -6.07 -1.84 -1.26
CA LEU A 112 -5.68 -3.23 -1.49
C LEU A 112 -4.46 -3.57 -0.64
N TYR A 113 -4.60 -4.55 0.22
CA TYR A 113 -3.55 -5.00 1.13
C TYR A 113 -3.69 -6.50 1.44
N VAL A 114 -2.62 -7.07 1.98
CA VAL A 114 -2.59 -8.44 2.50
C VAL A 114 -2.18 -8.39 3.97
N GLY A 115 -2.82 -9.19 4.82
CA GLY A 115 -2.58 -9.22 6.25
C GLY A 115 -3.69 -8.56 7.05
N ASP A 116 -3.50 -8.46 8.37
CA ASP A 116 -4.54 -8.03 9.31
C ASP A 116 -4.41 -6.59 9.79
N ASP A 117 -3.31 -5.91 9.47
CA ASP A 117 -3.00 -4.61 10.08
C ASP A 117 -4.08 -3.56 9.76
N PHE A 118 -4.42 -3.39 8.49
CA PHE A 118 -5.41 -2.39 8.08
C PHE A 118 -6.85 -2.79 8.40
N SER A 119 -7.13 -4.07 8.62
CA SER A 119 -8.49 -4.55 8.88
C SER A 119 -9.05 -4.02 10.20
N ARG A 120 -8.20 -3.55 11.10
CA ARG A 120 -8.59 -2.98 12.39
C ARG A 120 -8.68 -1.46 12.37
N THR A 121 -8.50 -0.85 11.21
CA THR A 121 -8.66 0.59 11.00
C THR A 121 -10.06 0.87 10.42
N ASP A 122 -10.32 2.13 10.12
CA ASP A 122 -11.56 2.58 9.48
C ASP A 122 -11.50 2.53 7.95
N LEU A 123 -10.47 1.90 7.36
CA LEU A 123 -10.35 1.76 5.91
C LEU A 123 -11.33 0.73 5.34
N VAL A 124 -11.74 0.98 4.10
CA VAL A 124 -12.45 0.00 3.28
C VAL A 124 -11.43 -0.85 2.53
N ALA A 125 -11.55 -2.17 2.65
CA ALA A 125 -10.69 -3.09 1.91
C ALA A 125 -11.17 -3.25 0.46
N ALA A 126 -10.20 -3.27 -0.43
CA ALA A 126 -10.47 -3.54 -1.84
C ALA A 126 -10.58 -5.05 -2.12
#